data_a5571aec313ab42ceb18d97857a6e9a7
#
_entry.id   a5571aec313ab42ceb18d97857a6e9a7
#
_cell.length_a   1.000
_cell.length_b   1.000
_cell.length_c   1.000
_cell.angle_alpha   90.00
_cell.angle_beta   90.00
_cell.angle_gamma   90.00
#
_symmetry.space_group_name_H-M   'P 1'
#
loop_
_entity.id
_entity.type
_entity.pdbx_description
1 polymer ?
#
loop_
_entity_poly.entity_id
_entity_poly.type
_entity_poly.pdbx_seq_one_letter_code
_entity_poly.pdbx_strand_id
1 'polypeptide(L)'
;MNENNAFQLFVDKQEDLAGLPEWFCQSAAEEAKAAGQPGKWLFTLHNASRLPFLQYSENRPLREKMYKAYINRGNNNDKNDNKEVISKIISLRLEKANLLGFDCYANFVLDETMAKNANNVMDL
;
A
#
# COMPACT_ATOMS: atom_id res chain seq x y z
N MET A 1 8.85 2.26 1.16
CA MET A 1 9.09 3.61 0.58
C MET A 1 9.44 3.56 -0.91
N ASN A 2 10.27 2.62 -1.35
CA ASN A 2 10.76 2.57 -2.74
C ASN A 2 9.69 2.24 -3.79
N GLU A 3 8.72 1.38 -3.49
CA GLU A 3 7.67 1.02 -4.47
C GLU A 3 6.65 2.14 -4.71
N ASN A 4 6.38 2.99 -3.72
CA ASN A 4 5.53 4.16 -3.94
C ASN A 4 6.12 5.12 -4.96
N ASN A 5 7.47 5.18 -5.03
CA ASN A 5 8.20 6.01 -6.00
C ASN A 5 8.43 5.27 -7.33
N ALA A 6 8.45 3.92 -7.31
CA ALA A 6 8.70 3.12 -8.51
C ALA A 6 7.47 3.01 -9.40
N PHE A 7 6.26 2.99 -8.82
CA PHE A 7 5.04 2.93 -9.59
C PHE A 7 4.68 4.30 -10.16
N GLN A 8 4.52 4.36 -11.46
CA GLN A 8 4.10 5.53 -12.21
C GLN A 8 2.96 5.17 -13.16
N LEU A 9 1.82 5.80 -12.99
CA LEU A 9 0.69 5.70 -13.89
C LEU A 9 0.60 6.98 -14.72
N PHE A 10 1.06 6.92 -15.94
CA PHE A 10 0.88 8.01 -16.90
C PHE A 10 -0.46 7.86 -17.61
N VAL A 11 -1.21 8.93 -17.68
CA VAL A 11 -2.44 9.06 -18.45
C VAL A 11 -2.16 10.03 -19.59
N ASP A 12 -2.47 9.61 -20.81
CA ASP A 12 -2.19 10.37 -22.04
C ASP A 12 -3.44 11.07 -22.59
N LYS A 13 -4.62 10.53 -22.25
CA LYS A 13 -5.90 11.00 -22.81
C LYS A 13 -6.69 11.77 -21.77
N GLN A 14 -7.19 12.94 -22.16
CA GLN A 14 -8.01 13.76 -21.30
C GLN A 14 -9.34 13.08 -20.89
N GLU A 15 -9.89 12.23 -21.74
CA GLU A 15 -11.09 11.43 -21.45
C GLU A 15 -10.93 10.49 -20.25
N ASP A 16 -9.72 10.01 -20.00
CA ASP A 16 -9.38 9.12 -18.89
C ASP A 16 -9.30 9.84 -17.54
N LEU A 17 -9.37 11.18 -17.55
CA LEU A 17 -9.42 12.01 -16.34
C LEU A 17 -10.86 12.25 -15.84
N ALA A 18 -11.87 11.69 -16.50
CA ALA A 18 -13.25 11.86 -16.13
C ALA A 18 -13.47 11.58 -14.63
N GLY A 19 -14.20 12.50 -13.99
CA GLY A 19 -14.49 12.48 -12.55
C GLY A 19 -13.39 13.08 -11.66
N LEU A 20 -12.16 13.24 -12.14
CA LEU A 20 -11.09 13.83 -11.35
C LEU A 20 -11.25 15.34 -11.19
N PRO A 21 -11.07 15.90 -9.97
CA PRO A 21 -11.11 17.33 -9.73
C PRO A 21 -10.02 18.08 -10.51
N GLU A 22 -10.31 19.30 -10.96
CA GLU A 22 -9.40 20.12 -11.76
C GLU A 22 -8.05 20.35 -11.05
N TRP A 23 -8.08 20.71 -9.75
CA TRP A 23 -6.86 20.93 -8.96
C TRP A 23 -5.96 19.69 -8.93
N PHE A 24 -6.56 18.50 -8.94
CA PHE A 24 -5.83 17.23 -8.90
C PHE A 24 -5.21 16.93 -10.27
N CYS A 25 -5.92 17.21 -11.37
CA CYS A 25 -5.38 17.11 -12.72
C CYS A 25 -4.21 18.08 -12.95
N GLN A 26 -4.31 19.31 -12.45
CA GLN A 26 -3.23 20.31 -12.54
C GLN A 26 -1.97 19.81 -11.81
N SER A 27 -2.09 19.32 -10.57
CA SER A 27 -0.98 18.75 -9.82
C SER A 27 -0.34 17.56 -10.56
N ALA A 28 -1.17 16.65 -11.09
CA ALA A 28 -0.69 15.49 -11.85
C ALA A 28 0.04 15.87 -13.14
N ALA A 29 -0.37 16.97 -13.80
CA ALA A 29 0.31 17.50 -14.98
C ALA A 29 1.68 18.09 -14.63
N GLU A 30 1.79 18.80 -13.50
CA GLU A 30 3.07 19.33 -13.00
C GLU A 30 4.04 18.20 -12.64
N GLU A 31 3.54 17.16 -11.96
CA GLU A 31 4.35 15.97 -11.64
C GLU A 31 4.83 15.25 -12.92
N ALA A 32 3.98 15.11 -13.92
CA ALA A 32 4.36 14.52 -15.21
C ALA A 32 5.42 15.37 -15.94
N LYS A 33 5.29 16.69 -15.90
CA LYS A 33 6.29 17.62 -16.46
C LYS A 33 7.63 17.49 -15.73
N ALA A 34 7.62 17.41 -14.41
CA ALA A 34 8.83 17.20 -13.59
C ALA A 34 9.49 15.83 -13.88
N ALA A 35 8.70 14.82 -14.22
CA ALA A 35 9.15 13.50 -14.64
C ALA A 35 9.60 13.43 -16.12
N GLY A 36 9.66 14.56 -16.83
CA GLY A 36 10.10 14.63 -18.23
C GLY A 36 9.05 14.19 -19.26
N GLN A 37 7.78 14.15 -18.88
CA GLN A 37 6.65 13.74 -19.72
C GLN A 37 5.60 14.88 -19.83
N PRO A 38 5.96 16.05 -20.40
CA PRO A 38 4.99 17.14 -20.55
C PRO A 38 3.83 16.73 -21.46
N GLY A 39 2.62 17.20 -21.13
CA GLY A 39 1.39 16.86 -21.87
C GLY A 39 0.69 15.60 -21.40
N LYS A 40 1.20 14.95 -20.35
CA LYS A 40 0.57 13.82 -19.67
C LYS A 40 0.21 14.17 -18.23
N TRP A 41 -0.42 13.22 -17.54
CA TRP A 41 -0.74 13.29 -16.12
C TRP A 41 -0.11 12.10 -15.40
N LEU A 42 0.63 12.37 -14.33
CA LEU A 42 1.31 11.33 -13.54
C LEU A 42 0.58 11.12 -12.22
N PHE A 43 0.22 9.87 -11.96
CA PHE A 43 -0.34 9.42 -10.69
C PHE A 43 0.57 8.36 -10.06
N THR A 44 0.74 8.44 -8.73
CA THR A 44 1.64 7.59 -7.96
C THR A 44 0.90 6.87 -6.84
N LEU A 45 1.59 5.97 -6.10
CA LEU A 45 1.01 5.27 -4.95
C LEU A 45 1.04 6.08 -3.64
N HIS A 46 1.56 7.32 -3.66
CA HIS A 46 1.46 8.20 -2.50
C HIS A 46 0.01 8.53 -2.17
N ASN A 47 -0.29 8.68 -0.89
CA ASN A 47 -1.68 8.88 -0.44
C ASN A 47 -2.34 10.10 -1.09
N ALA A 48 -1.59 11.19 -1.27
CA ALA A 48 -2.09 12.41 -1.92
C ALA A 48 -2.49 12.18 -3.39
N SER A 49 -1.87 11.23 -4.09
CA SER A 49 -2.19 10.89 -5.48
C SER A 49 -3.20 9.73 -5.55
N ARG A 50 -2.96 8.65 -4.83
CA ARG A 50 -3.77 7.43 -4.90
C ARG A 50 -5.19 7.60 -4.39
N LEU A 51 -5.37 8.24 -3.22
CA LEU A 51 -6.70 8.32 -2.60
C LEU A 51 -7.69 9.12 -3.45
N PRO A 52 -7.37 10.35 -3.90
CA PRO A 52 -8.27 11.08 -4.79
C PRO A 52 -8.51 10.36 -6.11
N PHE A 53 -7.48 9.70 -6.68
CA PHE A 53 -7.64 8.94 -7.90
C PHE A 53 -8.66 7.80 -7.76
N LEU A 54 -8.56 7.00 -6.69
CA LEU A 54 -9.50 5.91 -6.43
C LEU A 54 -10.90 6.40 -6.10
N GLN A 55 -11.01 7.58 -5.48
CA GLN A 55 -12.29 8.15 -5.04
C GLN A 55 -13.06 8.78 -6.20
N TYR A 56 -12.39 9.50 -7.09
CA TYR A 56 -13.05 10.36 -8.06
C TYR A 56 -12.97 9.86 -9.51
N SER A 57 -11.91 9.15 -9.91
CA SER A 57 -11.78 8.69 -11.30
C SER A 57 -12.96 7.82 -11.72
N GLU A 58 -13.59 8.11 -12.84
CA GLU A 58 -14.64 7.28 -13.44
C GLU A 58 -14.07 6.10 -14.22
N ASN A 59 -12.77 6.15 -14.63
CA ASN A 59 -12.11 5.07 -15.35
C ASN A 59 -11.83 3.87 -14.45
N ARG A 60 -12.73 2.88 -14.44
CA ARG A 60 -12.61 1.67 -13.62
C ARG A 60 -11.34 0.85 -13.89
N PRO A 61 -10.93 0.61 -15.15
CA PRO A 61 -9.67 -0.08 -15.44
C PRO A 61 -8.43 0.60 -14.83
N LEU A 62 -8.36 1.93 -14.87
CA LEU A 62 -7.25 2.67 -14.27
C LEU A 62 -7.31 2.63 -12.74
N ARG A 63 -8.50 2.70 -12.12
CA ARG A 63 -8.65 2.47 -10.68
C ARG A 63 -8.20 1.07 -10.28
N GLU A 64 -8.57 0.04 -11.03
CA GLU A 64 -8.13 -1.34 -10.77
C GLU A 64 -6.60 -1.46 -10.84
N LYS A 65 -5.98 -0.87 -11.85
CA LYS A 65 -4.51 -0.84 -12.00
C LYS A 65 -3.84 -0.17 -10.79
N MET A 66 -4.34 0.99 -10.35
CA MET A 66 -3.85 1.71 -9.18
C MET A 66 -4.03 0.88 -7.90
N TYR A 67 -5.21 0.29 -7.71
CA TYR A 67 -5.52 -0.54 -6.54
C TYR A 67 -4.62 -1.78 -6.47
N LYS A 68 -4.51 -2.53 -7.58
CA LYS A 68 -3.65 -3.73 -7.64
C LYS A 68 -2.19 -3.39 -7.38
N ALA A 69 -1.68 -2.29 -7.93
CA ALA A 69 -0.33 -1.84 -7.66
C ALA A 69 -0.13 -1.51 -6.16
N TYR A 70 -1.13 -0.94 -5.52
CA TYR A 70 -1.07 -0.61 -4.10
C TYR A 70 -1.08 -1.84 -3.18
N ILE A 71 -1.99 -2.79 -3.39
CA ILE A 71 -2.09 -3.97 -2.53
C ILE A 71 -0.94 -4.97 -2.73
N ASN A 72 -0.30 -4.96 -3.91
CA ASN A 72 0.84 -5.83 -4.21
C ASN A 72 2.21 -5.22 -3.84
N ARG A 73 2.24 -4.11 -3.11
CA ARG A 73 3.50 -3.53 -2.66
C ARG A 73 4.25 -4.52 -1.75
N GLY A 74 5.54 -4.72 -2.04
CA GLY A 74 6.37 -5.71 -1.35
C GLY A 74 6.07 -7.17 -1.72
N ASN A 75 5.33 -7.41 -2.81
CA ASN A 75 4.95 -8.74 -3.29
C ASN A 75 5.15 -8.90 -4.81
N ASN A 76 6.17 -8.26 -5.37
CA ASN A 76 6.39 -8.20 -6.82
C ASN A 76 7.56 -9.09 -7.30
N ASN A 77 8.15 -9.92 -6.45
CA ASN A 77 9.33 -10.75 -6.73
C ASN A 77 10.53 -9.92 -7.23
N ASP A 78 10.65 -8.69 -6.74
CA ASP A 78 11.76 -7.77 -7.05
C ASP A 78 12.60 -7.47 -5.79
N LYS A 79 13.56 -6.54 -5.93
CA LYS A 79 14.44 -6.12 -4.83
C LYS A 79 13.71 -5.50 -3.61
N ASN A 80 12.45 -5.16 -3.74
CA ASN A 80 11.61 -4.60 -2.68
C ASN A 80 10.64 -5.64 -2.10
N ASP A 81 10.73 -6.90 -2.53
CA ASP A 81 9.87 -7.98 -2.05
C ASP A 81 10.09 -8.25 -0.57
N ASN A 82 9.02 -8.33 0.19
CA ASN A 82 9.04 -8.48 1.64
C ASN A 82 8.63 -9.87 2.12
N LYS A 83 8.32 -10.82 1.24
CA LYS A 83 7.83 -12.15 1.62
C LYS A 83 8.79 -12.90 2.55
N GLU A 84 10.07 -12.93 2.19
CA GLU A 84 11.09 -13.61 3.02
C GLU A 84 11.29 -12.90 4.36
N VAL A 85 11.28 -11.56 4.37
CA VAL A 85 11.40 -10.75 5.59
C VAL A 85 10.21 -11.00 6.52
N ILE A 86 8.99 -11.04 5.98
CA ILE A 86 7.78 -11.33 6.75
C ILE A 86 7.84 -12.74 7.33
N SER A 87 8.21 -13.74 6.53
CA SER A 87 8.37 -15.12 6.99
C SER A 87 9.37 -15.22 8.14
N LYS A 88 10.53 -14.56 8.02
CA LYS A 88 11.55 -14.53 9.06
C LYS A 88 11.07 -13.82 10.33
N ILE A 89 10.33 -12.71 10.20
CA ILE A 89 9.77 -12.01 11.35
C ILE A 89 8.79 -12.91 12.12
N ILE A 90 7.93 -13.65 11.40
CA ILE A 90 6.95 -14.55 12.03
C ILE A 90 7.69 -15.68 12.77
N SER A 91 8.68 -16.30 12.15
CA SER A 91 9.47 -17.37 12.77
C SER A 91 10.19 -16.89 14.03
N LEU A 92 10.86 -15.72 13.98
CA LEU A 92 11.57 -15.15 15.13
C LEU A 92 10.62 -14.73 16.26
N ARG A 93 9.42 -14.27 15.93
CA ARG A 93 8.39 -13.95 16.92
C ARG A 93 7.89 -15.18 17.65
N LEU A 94 7.69 -16.30 16.95
CA LEU A 94 7.30 -17.56 17.54
C LEU A 94 8.43 -18.11 18.45
N GLU A 95 9.67 -18.10 17.97
CA GLU A 95 10.83 -18.52 18.75
C GLU A 95 10.95 -17.70 20.04
N LYS A 96 10.83 -16.37 19.95
CA LYS A 96 10.83 -15.48 21.11
C LYS A 96 9.74 -15.83 22.12
N ALA A 97 8.50 -16.05 21.65
CA ALA A 97 7.40 -16.42 22.51
C ALA A 97 7.66 -17.75 23.26
N ASN A 98 8.12 -18.76 22.53
CA ASN A 98 8.45 -20.07 23.11
C ASN A 98 9.57 -19.98 24.14
N LEU A 99 10.63 -19.20 23.89
CA LEU A 99 11.71 -18.98 24.84
C LEU A 99 11.24 -18.30 26.14
N LEU A 100 10.17 -17.51 26.07
CA LEU A 100 9.56 -16.84 27.22
C LEU A 100 8.43 -17.65 27.88
N GLY A 101 8.19 -18.89 27.42
CA GLY A 101 7.20 -19.81 28.01
C GLY A 101 5.78 -19.64 27.46
N PHE A 102 5.59 -18.90 26.36
CA PHE A 102 4.31 -18.74 25.70
C PHE A 102 4.20 -19.67 24.50
N ASP A 103 3.01 -20.22 24.25
CA ASP A 103 2.69 -21.12 23.14
C ASP A 103 2.60 -20.38 21.78
N CYS A 104 2.30 -19.09 21.80
CA CYS A 104 2.28 -18.25 20.60
C CYS A 104 2.63 -16.79 20.91
N TYR A 105 3.01 -16.04 19.85
CA TYR A 105 3.38 -14.64 19.99
C TYR A 105 2.23 -13.75 20.42
N ALA A 106 1.00 -14.08 20.03
CA ALA A 106 -0.19 -13.32 20.46
C ALA A 106 -0.37 -13.37 21.98
N ASN A 107 -0.27 -14.54 22.60
CA ASN A 107 -0.37 -14.66 24.06
C ASN A 107 0.76 -13.93 24.78
N PHE A 108 2.00 -13.97 24.26
CA PHE A 108 3.10 -13.17 24.79
C PHE A 108 2.78 -11.66 24.78
N VAL A 109 2.27 -11.13 23.65
CA VAL A 109 1.99 -9.68 23.55
C VAL A 109 0.80 -9.27 24.39
N LEU A 110 -0.22 -10.14 24.51
CA LEU A 110 -1.47 -9.83 25.21
C LEU A 110 -1.39 -9.99 26.73
N ASP A 111 -0.38 -10.66 27.26
CA ASP A 111 -0.26 -10.96 28.69
C ASP A 111 -0.32 -9.72 29.57
N GLU A 112 0.32 -8.62 29.16
CA GLU A 112 0.30 -7.34 29.87
C GLU A 112 -0.77 -6.36 29.38
N THR A 113 -1.66 -6.79 28.47
CA THR A 113 -2.74 -5.95 27.94
C THR A 113 -4.07 -6.22 28.63
N MET A 114 -5.07 -5.39 28.38
CA MET A 114 -6.43 -5.58 28.92
C MET A 114 -7.06 -6.91 28.46
N ALA A 115 -6.74 -7.40 27.27
CA ALA A 115 -7.28 -8.65 26.73
C ALA A 115 -6.70 -9.91 27.37
N LYS A 116 -5.48 -9.86 27.91
CA LYS A 116 -4.76 -10.94 28.61
C LYS A 116 -4.35 -12.14 27.74
N ASN A 117 -5.18 -12.59 26.82
CA ASN A 117 -4.90 -13.74 25.95
C ASN A 117 -5.63 -13.63 24.61
N ALA A 118 -5.25 -14.50 23.67
CA ALA A 118 -5.82 -14.50 22.33
C ALA A 118 -7.31 -14.89 22.30
N ASN A 119 -7.76 -15.78 23.19
CA ASN A 119 -9.16 -16.21 23.21
C ASN A 119 -10.09 -15.05 23.55
N ASN A 120 -9.74 -14.23 24.54
CA ASN A 120 -10.52 -13.04 24.88
C ASN A 120 -10.66 -12.05 23.73
N VAL A 121 -9.66 -11.98 22.83
CA VAL A 121 -9.74 -11.13 21.63
C VAL A 121 -10.65 -11.75 20.57
N MET A 122 -10.66 -13.08 20.45
CA MET A 122 -11.49 -13.77 19.46
C MET A 122 -12.96 -13.84 19.85
N ASP A 123 -13.25 -13.69 21.15
CA ASP A 123 -14.62 -13.70 21.70
C ASP A 123 -15.32 -12.32 21.64
N LEU A 124 -14.62 -11.28 21.18
CA LEU A 124 -15.13 -9.93 20.95
C LEU A 124 -15.84 -9.82 19.60
#